data_83fab693a3ac96642e342d764fb1f58c
#
_entry.id   83fab693a3ac96642e342d764fb1f58c
#
_cell.length_a   1.000
_cell.length_b   1.000
_cell.length_c   1.000
_cell.angle_alpha   90.00
_cell.angle_beta   90.00
_cell.angle_gamma   90.00
#
_symmetry.space_group_name_H-M   'P 1'
#
loop_
_entity.id
_entity.type
_entity.pdbx_description
1 polymer ?
#
loop_
_entity_poly.entity_id
_entity_poly.type
_entity_poly.pdbx_seq_one_letter_code
_entity_poly.pdbx_strand_id
1 'polypeptide(L)'
;GIPASRANEYYQKCLDACEDLMELKVNGAPIYGLYQKSSDLTQNFVDLFLKKDDNPEIIFARDYSSEGNTHTWTSANIPYSQRSIATGGAEVNPGLNLVEAFEFIDNRDGKLKTRVNEDDANSDYIYYDNIGDIFNNKDPRMAATIMVPGSTFNSKQLDIQAGLAIWNESTGKYTLRVGDITASDASKNLYEGIQITGSDGPSSKDYYITHTGFYVRKFMEESTAAVGGSSTASWPRYRYAEVLLNAAEAAYELGLTDKVYDYFNQVRTRAGLNKIEAPTMEDIRHERQVEFAFESLRYFL
;
A
#
# COMPACT_ATOMS: atom_id res chain seq x y z
N GLY A 1 3.72 34.59 -0.28
CA GLY A 1 2.66 33.61 -0.02
C GLY A 1 1.28 34.28 -0.11
N ILE A 2 0.23 33.50 -0.22
CA ILE A 2 -1.16 33.99 -0.22
C ILE A 2 -1.51 34.46 1.20
N PRO A 3 -2.07 35.68 1.39
CA PRO A 3 -2.50 36.11 2.71
C PRO A 3 -3.56 35.19 3.30
N ALA A 4 -3.48 34.89 4.60
CA ALA A 4 -4.46 34.03 5.29
C ALA A 4 -5.92 34.57 5.15
N SER A 5 -6.07 35.90 5.05
CA SER A 5 -7.39 36.54 4.83
C SER A 5 -8.07 36.13 3.50
N ARG A 6 -7.32 35.52 2.56
CA ARG A 6 -7.85 35.02 1.29
C ARG A 6 -8.01 33.50 1.24
N ALA A 7 -7.74 32.79 2.34
CA ALA A 7 -7.80 31.33 2.36
C ALA A 7 -9.15 30.80 1.87
N ASN A 8 -10.26 31.33 2.43
CA ASN A 8 -11.61 30.90 2.05
C ASN A 8 -11.92 31.10 0.56
N GLU A 9 -11.40 32.18 -0.07
CA GLU A 9 -11.57 32.39 -1.52
C GLU A 9 -10.93 31.25 -2.32
N TYR A 10 -9.75 30.77 -1.90
CA TYR A 10 -9.05 29.69 -2.60
C TYR A 10 -9.66 28.33 -2.30
N TYR A 11 -10.12 28.07 -1.07
CA TYR A 11 -10.88 26.87 -0.76
C TYR A 11 -12.18 26.81 -1.58
N GLN A 12 -12.89 27.92 -1.71
CA GLN A 12 -14.10 27.95 -2.54
C GLN A 12 -13.79 27.65 -4.01
N LYS A 13 -12.73 28.26 -4.59
CA LYS A 13 -12.32 27.98 -5.96
C LYS A 13 -11.90 26.52 -6.16
N CYS A 14 -11.23 25.92 -5.17
CA CYS A 14 -10.86 24.51 -5.20
C CYS A 14 -12.11 23.64 -5.21
N LEU A 15 -13.06 23.91 -4.32
CA LEU A 15 -14.32 23.17 -4.22
C LEU A 15 -15.11 23.27 -5.53
N ASP A 16 -15.31 24.49 -6.05
CA ASP A 16 -16.03 24.72 -7.30
C ASP A 16 -15.40 23.95 -8.48
N ALA A 17 -14.06 24.00 -8.62
CA ALA A 17 -13.35 23.28 -9.67
C ALA A 17 -13.47 21.76 -9.55
N CYS A 18 -13.47 21.23 -8.32
CA CYS A 18 -13.69 19.81 -8.08
C CYS A 18 -15.12 19.39 -8.43
N GLU A 19 -16.11 20.18 -8.02
CA GLU A 19 -17.54 19.94 -8.31
C GLU A 19 -17.81 20.03 -9.82
N ASP A 20 -17.27 21.02 -10.51
CA ASP A 20 -17.34 21.14 -11.98
C ASP A 20 -16.81 19.87 -12.67
N LEU A 21 -15.69 19.32 -12.18
CA LEU A 21 -15.12 18.09 -12.74
C LEU A 21 -16.00 16.86 -12.45
N MET A 22 -16.58 16.76 -11.26
CA MET A 22 -17.50 15.67 -10.89
C MET A 22 -18.78 15.69 -11.73
N GLU A 23 -19.23 16.86 -12.16
CA GLU A 23 -20.44 17.05 -12.96
C GLU A 23 -20.23 16.82 -14.47
N LEU A 24 -18.97 16.68 -14.92
CA LEU A 24 -18.68 16.46 -16.34
C LEU A 24 -19.31 15.17 -16.86
N LYS A 25 -20.06 15.29 -17.94
CA LYS A 25 -20.79 14.18 -18.57
C LYS A 25 -20.58 14.14 -20.09
N VAL A 26 -20.54 12.93 -20.63
CA VAL A 26 -20.64 12.67 -22.07
C VAL A 26 -21.86 11.78 -22.31
N ASN A 27 -22.76 12.22 -23.18
CA ASN A 27 -24.03 11.51 -23.45
C ASN A 27 -24.85 11.20 -22.18
N GLY A 28 -24.80 12.09 -21.18
CA GLY A 28 -25.53 11.97 -19.91
C GLY A 28 -24.85 11.08 -18.87
N ALA A 29 -23.74 10.41 -19.18
CA ALA A 29 -22.97 9.60 -18.23
C ALA A 29 -21.75 10.37 -17.68
N PRO A 30 -21.41 10.24 -16.38
CA PRO A 30 -20.19 10.81 -15.84
C PRO A 30 -18.96 10.36 -16.61
N ILE A 31 -18.02 11.29 -16.83
CA ILE A 31 -16.74 10.97 -17.49
C ILE A 31 -15.79 10.29 -16.50
N TYR A 32 -15.78 10.78 -15.25
CA TYR A 32 -14.89 10.33 -14.21
C TYR A 32 -15.66 9.68 -13.05
N GLY A 33 -14.99 8.78 -12.33
CA GLY A 33 -15.52 8.09 -11.16
C GLY A 33 -14.49 7.21 -10.53
N LEU A 34 -14.76 6.69 -9.34
CA LEU A 34 -13.86 5.73 -8.68
C LEU A 34 -13.85 4.38 -9.43
N TYR A 35 -12.69 3.75 -9.53
CA TYR A 35 -12.55 2.44 -10.18
C TYR A 35 -13.19 1.33 -9.35
N GLN A 36 -14.25 0.73 -9.88
CA GLN A 36 -15.04 -0.34 -9.23
C GLN A 36 -15.57 -1.30 -10.30
N LYS A 37 -14.72 -2.16 -10.83
CA LYS A 37 -15.07 -3.10 -11.92
C LYS A 37 -15.26 -4.55 -11.44
N SER A 38 -14.86 -4.86 -10.19
CA SER A 38 -14.92 -6.19 -9.57
C SER A 38 -15.52 -6.11 -8.18
N SER A 39 -16.05 -7.22 -7.67
CA SER A 39 -16.42 -7.38 -6.26
C SER A 39 -15.20 -7.60 -5.36
N ASP A 40 -14.05 -7.96 -5.92
CA ASP A 40 -12.78 -8.03 -5.19
C ASP A 40 -12.20 -6.61 -5.07
N LEU A 41 -12.23 -6.08 -3.85
CA LEU A 41 -11.80 -4.71 -3.55
C LEU A 41 -10.29 -4.54 -3.67
N THR A 42 -9.52 -5.55 -3.34
CA THR A 42 -8.07 -5.56 -3.52
C THR A 42 -7.73 -5.53 -5.01
N GLN A 43 -8.36 -6.39 -5.80
CA GLN A 43 -8.15 -6.45 -7.24
C GLN A 43 -8.57 -5.16 -7.95
N ASN A 44 -9.66 -4.52 -7.53
CA ASN A 44 -10.04 -3.19 -8.03
C ASN A 44 -8.90 -2.17 -7.86
N PHE A 45 -8.26 -2.15 -6.69
CA PHE A 45 -7.19 -1.19 -6.42
C PHE A 45 -5.89 -1.56 -7.15
N VAL A 46 -5.62 -2.84 -7.40
CA VAL A 46 -4.53 -3.27 -8.28
C VAL A 46 -4.80 -2.85 -9.73
N ASP A 47 -6.00 -3.14 -10.22
CA ASP A 47 -6.40 -2.86 -11.60
C ASP A 47 -6.46 -1.36 -11.92
N LEU A 48 -6.81 -0.52 -10.95
CA LEU A 48 -6.75 0.94 -11.07
C LEU A 48 -5.41 1.42 -11.64
N PHE A 49 -4.30 0.79 -11.26
CA PHE A 49 -2.95 1.19 -11.68
C PHE A 49 -2.42 0.39 -12.88
N LEU A 50 -3.00 -0.75 -13.18
CA LEU A 50 -2.51 -1.64 -14.23
C LEU A 50 -3.39 -1.65 -15.48
N LYS A 51 -4.68 -1.33 -15.36
CA LYS A 51 -5.62 -1.28 -16.51
C LYS A 51 -5.70 0.14 -17.06
N LYS A 52 -5.32 0.29 -18.32
CA LYS A 52 -5.34 1.57 -19.01
C LYS A 52 -6.69 1.86 -19.66
N ASP A 53 -7.25 0.84 -20.29
CA ASP A 53 -8.50 0.97 -21.01
C ASP A 53 -9.70 0.97 -20.07
N ASP A 54 -10.70 1.79 -20.40
CA ASP A 54 -11.95 1.91 -19.65
C ASP A 54 -11.73 2.18 -18.14
N ASN A 55 -10.76 3.04 -17.82
CA ASN A 55 -10.42 3.42 -16.46
C ASN A 55 -10.98 4.80 -16.14
N PRO A 56 -12.13 4.90 -15.46
CA PRO A 56 -12.80 6.17 -15.21
C PRO A 56 -12.11 7.01 -14.14
N GLU A 57 -11.17 6.42 -13.37
CA GLU A 57 -10.54 7.13 -12.26
C GLU A 57 -9.33 7.96 -12.72
N ILE A 58 -8.65 7.57 -13.78
CA ILE A 58 -7.44 8.25 -14.25
C ILE A 58 -7.82 9.49 -15.07
N ILE A 59 -7.45 10.68 -14.59
CA ILE A 59 -7.68 11.95 -15.27
C ILE A 59 -6.46 12.32 -16.11
N PHE A 60 -5.27 12.14 -15.54
CA PHE A 60 -4.00 12.40 -16.20
C PHE A 60 -2.94 11.42 -15.75
N ALA A 61 -2.26 10.78 -16.71
CA ALA A 61 -1.17 9.84 -16.46
C ALA A 61 -0.02 10.04 -17.44
N ARG A 62 1.17 9.62 -17.04
CA ARG A 62 2.25 9.35 -17.96
C ARG A 62 2.12 7.91 -18.45
N ASP A 63 1.90 7.75 -19.74
CA ASP A 63 1.81 6.44 -20.37
C ASP A 63 3.17 5.87 -20.73
N TYR A 64 3.20 4.53 -20.75
CA TYR A 64 4.30 3.72 -21.20
C TYR A 64 3.78 2.63 -22.13
N SER A 65 4.62 2.21 -23.09
CA SER A 65 4.25 1.16 -24.05
C SER A 65 5.47 0.33 -24.45
N SER A 66 5.22 -0.93 -24.81
CA SER A 66 6.28 -1.85 -25.27
C SER A 66 6.99 -1.40 -26.55
N GLU A 67 6.32 -0.59 -27.37
CA GLU A 67 6.86 -0.12 -28.66
C GLU A 67 7.70 1.15 -28.53
N GLY A 68 7.63 1.85 -27.41
CA GLY A 68 8.28 3.14 -27.29
C GLY A 68 9.07 3.36 -26.02
N ASN A 69 8.42 3.25 -24.87
CA ASN A 69 8.99 3.66 -23.61
C ASN A 69 8.48 2.78 -22.48
N THR A 70 9.36 1.99 -21.89
CA THR A 70 9.09 1.16 -20.71
C THR A 70 9.79 1.73 -19.49
N HIS A 71 9.53 1.17 -18.31
CA HIS A 71 10.23 1.49 -17.07
C HIS A 71 10.56 0.22 -16.28
N THR A 72 11.38 0.36 -15.25
CA THR A 72 11.92 -0.75 -14.47
C THR A 72 11.24 -0.95 -13.11
N TRP A 73 10.09 -0.35 -12.85
CA TRP A 73 9.49 -0.36 -11.52
C TRP A 73 9.30 -1.77 -10.96
N THR A 74 8.77 -2.70 -11.76
CA THR A 74 8.57 -4.09 -11.33
C THR A 74 9.89 -4.78 -11.03
N SER A 75 10.86 -4.74 -11.95
CA SER A 75 12.16 -5.40 -11.75
C SER A 75 12.98 -4.78 -10.62
N ALA A 76 12.86 -3.46 -10.41
CA ALA A 76 13.52 -2.75 -9.33
C ALA A 76 12.95 -3.09 -7.94
N ASN A 77 11.69 -3.51 -7.85
CA ASN A 77 11.01 -3.76 -6.58
C ASN A 77 10.57 -5.21 -6.36
N ILE A 78 10.93 -6.11 -7.28
CA ILE A 78 10.50 -7.50 -7.24
C ILE A 78 11.04 -8.23 -6.00
N PRO A 79 10.26 -9.15 -5.38
CA PRO A 79 10.76 -10.02 -4.31
C PRO A 79 11.99 -10.83 -4.74
N TYR A 80 12.91 -11.04 -3.83
CA TYR A 80 14.22 -11.64 -4.11
C TYR A 80 14.15 -12.99 -4.83
N SER A 81 13.25 -13.87 -4.38
CA SER A 81 13.07 -15.21 -4.96
C SER A 81 12.51 -15.21 -6.37
N GLN A 82 12.01 -14.08 -6.87
CA GLN A 82 11.36 -13.96 -8.17
C GLN A 82 12.13 -13.10 -9.17
N ARG A 83 13.33 -12.69 -8.80
CA ARG A 83 14.20 -11.90 -9.70
C ARG A 83 14.55 -12.69 -10.96
N SER A 84 14.54 -12.02 -12.09
CA SER A 84 15.10 -12.55 -13.35
C SER A 84 16.47 -11.97 -13.68
N ILE A 85 16.85 -10.87 -13.04
CA ILE A 85 18.14 -10.20 -13.18
C ILE A 85 18.87 -10.16 -11.83
N ALA A 86 20.19 -10.27 -11.87
CA ALA A 86 20.99 -10.34 -10.63
C ALA A 86 21.02 -9.02 -9.85
N THR A 87 20.79 -7.89 -10.52
CA THR A 87 20.91 -6.52 -9.99
C THR A 87 19.56 -5.83 -9.97
N GLY A 88 18.64 -6.28 -9.13
CA GLY A 88 17.31 -5.67 -8.99
C GLY A 88 16.53 -6.33 -7.87
N GLY A 89 15.53 -5.64 -7.38
CA GLY A 89 14.63 -6.09 -6.33
C GLY A 89 14.70 -5.23 -5.08
N ALA A 90 13.58 -5.08 -4.41
CA ALA A 90 13.43 -4.43 -3.11
C ALA A 90 14.06 -3.02 -2.97
N GLU A 91 14.08 -2.22 -4.04
CA GLU A 91 14.61 -0.85 -3.97
C GLU A 91 13.73 0.07 -3.10
N VAL A 92 12.42 -0.20 -3.05
CA VAL A 92 11.48 0.50 -2.18
C VAL A 92 10.98 -0.48 -1.11
N ASN A 93 11.28 -0.16 0.15
CA ASN A 93 10.88 -0.98 1.29
C ASN A 93 9.82 -0.26 2.11
N PRO A 94 8.55 -0.69 2.06
CA PRO A 94 7.51 -0.17 2.94
C PRO A 94 7.87 -0.36 4.41
N GLY A 95 7.66 0.65 5.24
CA GLY A 95 7.87 0.53 6.69
C GLY A 95 6.62 0.00 7.41
N LEU A 96 6.81 -0.57 8.60
CA LEU A 96 5.70 -1.05 9.45
C LEU A 96 4.66 0.05 9.71
N ASN A 97 5.11 1.29 9.90
CA ASN A 97 4.21 2.43 10.10
C ASN A 97 3.23 2.66 8.94
N LEU A 98 3.61 2.33 7.70
CA LEU A 98 2.69 2.40 6.56
C LEU A 98 1.72 1.21 6.57
N VAL A 99 2.18 0.00 6.91
CA VAL A 99 1.30 -1.18 7.05
C VAL A 99 0.26 -0.93 8.14
N GLU A 100 0.65 -0.35 9.25
CA GLU A 100 -0.22 -0.01 10.38
C GLU A 100 -1.12 1.21 10.12
N ALA A 101 -0.77 2.08 9.16
CA ALA A 101 -1.66 3.15 8.74
C ALA A 101 -2.93 2.63 8.04
N PHE A 102 -2.89 1.47 7.39
CA PHE A 102 -4.09 0.82 6.89
C PHE A 102 -4.91 0.27 8.06
N GLU A 103 -6.16 0.71 8.19
CA GLU A 103 -7.09 0.29 9.25
C GLU A 103 -7.46 -1.20 9.13
N PHE A 104 -7.98 -1.80 10.20
CA PHE A 104 -8.83 -2.99 10.08
C PHE A 104 -10.26 -2.56 9.73
N ILE A 105 -10.99 -3.38 8.97
CA ILE A 105 -12.35 -3.05 8.50
C ILE A 105 -13.31 -2.75 9.66
N ASP A 106 -13.16 -3.49 10.76
CA ASP A 106 -13.99 -3.40 11.97
C ASP A 106 -13.35 -2.57 13.10
N ASN A 107 -12.12 -2.12 12.91
CA ASN A 107 -11.39 -1.33 13.90
C ASN A 107 -10.43 -0.34 13.22
N ARG A 108 -10.59 0.95 13.51
CA ARG A 108 -9.76 2.01 12.95
C ARG A 108 -8.30 1.99 13.44
N ASP A 109 -8.00 1.25 14.52
CA ASP A 109 -6.63 1.00 14.92
C ASP A 109 -6.00 -0.03 13.96
N GLY A 110 -5.06 0.43 13.15
CA GLY A 110 -4.36 -0.42 12.19
C GLY A 110 -3.17 -1.20 12.76
N LYS A 111 -2.87 -1.10 14.06
CA LYS A 111 -1.70 -1.73 14.66
C LYS A 111 -1.78 -3.25 14.63
N LEU A 112 -0.68 -3.86 14.27
CA LEU A 112 -0.52 -5.31 14.28
C LEU A 112 -0.24 -5.79 15.71
N LYS A 113 -1.01 -6.77 16.18
CA LYS A 113 -0.82 -7.36 17.51
C LYS A 113 0.13 -8.56 17.42
N THR A 114 1.31 -8.43 18.03
CA THR A 114 2.33 -9.48 18.02
C THR A 114 2.51 -10.14 19.38
N ARG A 115 2.07 -9.48 20.46
CA ARG A 115 2.18 -9.96 21.83
C ARG A 115 0.84 -9.94 22.54
N VAL A 116 0.69 -10.80 23.56
CA VAL A 116 -0.50 -10.85 24.42
C VAL A 116 -0.66 -9.53 25.18
N ASN A 117 0.45 -8.95 25.62
CA ASN A 117 0.52 -7.59 26.18
C ASN A 117 1.58 -6.81 25.40
N GLU A 118 1.15 -5.89 24.53
CA GLU A 118 2.05 -5.09 23.67
C GLU A 118 2.95 -4.14 24.48
N ASP A 119 2.56 -3.76 25.71
CA ASP A 119 3.35 -2.88 26.56
C ASP A 119 4.46 -3.64 27.34
N ASP A 120 4.44 -4.98 27.32
CA ASP A 120 5.44 -5.82 27.99
C ASP A 120 6.29 -6.60 26.96
N ALA A 121 7.52 -6.18 26.80
CA ALA A 121 8.48 -6.85 25.92
C ALA A 121 8.82 -8.32 26.33
N ASN A 122 8.45 -8.75 27.51
CA ASN A 122 8.59 -10.14 27.96
C ASN A 122 7.27 -10.92 27.89
N SER A 123 6.17 -10.29 27.46
CA SER A 123 4.90 -10.98 27.22
C SER A 123 5.06 -12.03 26.14
N ASP A 124 4.27 -13.11 26.23
CA ASP A 124 4.23 -14.14 25.19
C ASP A 124 3.83 -13.58 23.84
N TYR A 125 4.34 -14.20 22.77
CA TYR A 125 3.88 -13.90 21.42
C TYR A 125 2.47 -14.42 21.19
N ILE A 126 1.71 -13.72 20.37
CA ILE A 126 0.47 -14.25 19.78
C ILE A 126 0.87 -15.19 18.64
N TYR A 127 0.31 -16.41 18.65
CA TYR A 127 0.53 -17.39 17.60
C TYR A 127 -0.65 -17.37 16.64
N TYR A 128 -0.36 -17.37 15.35
CA TYR A 128 -1.34 -17.41 14.27
C TYR A 128 -1.23 -18.75 13.55
N ASP A 129 -2.35 -19.30 13.07
CA ASP A 129 -2.37 -20.59 12.37
C ASP A 129 -1.72 -20.50 10.98
N ASN A 130 -1.90 -19.37 10.29
CA ASN A 130 -1.30 -19.11 8.99
C ASN A 130 -0.48 -17.82 8.99
N ILE A 131 0.52 -17.76 8.11
CA ILE A 131 1.47 -16.63 8.00
C ILE A 131 0.76 -15.29 7.77
N GLY A 132 -0.34 -15.29 7.00
CA GLY A 132 -1.09 -14.07 6.66
C GLY A 132 -2.13 -13.62 7.69
N ASP A 133 -2.45 -14.46 8.70
CA ASP A 133 -3.60 -14.23 9.56
C ASP A 133 -3.54 -12.93 10.37
N ILE A 134 -2.34 -12.47 10.72
CA ILE A 134 -2.13 -11.17 11.39
C ILE A 134 -2.63 -9.98 10.57
N PHE A 135 -2.77 -10.14 9.25
CA PHE A 135 -3.24 -9.11 8.31
C PHE A 135 -4.70 -9.28 7.90
N ASN A 136 -5.40 -10.31 8.41
CA ASN A 136 -6.80 -10.55 8.09
C ASN A 136 -7.67 -9.36 8.48
N ASN A 137 -8.65 -9.04 7.64
CA ASN A 137 -9.56 -7.90 7.80
C ASN A 137 -8.89 -6.51 7.76
N LYS A 138 -7.68 -6.40 7.26
CA LYS A 138 -7.07 -5.10 6.92
C LYS A 138 -7.80 -4.44 5.74
N ASP A 139 -7.71 -3.13 5.66
CA ASP A 139 -8.11 -2.35 4.48
C ASP A 139 -7.62 -3.05 3.19
N PRO A 140 -8.50 -3.41 2.26
CA PRO A 140 -8.13 -4.11 1.03
C PRO A 140 -7.05 -3.42 0.20
N ARG A 141 -6.93 -2.10 0.30
CA ARG A 141 -5.87 -1.32 -0.35
C ARG A 141 -4.48 -1.66 0.17
N MET A 142 -4.36 -2.16 1.42
CA MET A 142 -3.07 -2.58 1.95
C MET A 142 -2.46 -3.69 1.09
N ALA A 143 -3.21 -4.77 0.84
CA ALA A 143 -2.72 -5.89 0.04
C ALA A 143 -2.45 -5.52 -1.42
N ALA A 144 -3.17 -4.52 -1.97
CA ALA A 144 -2.91 -3.97 -3.30
C ALA A 144 -1.70 -3.02 -3.35
N THR A 145 -1.23 -2.53 -2.21
CA THR A 145 -0.15 -1.55 -2.10
C THR A 145 1.15 -2.18 -1.61
N ILE A 146 1.05 -3.15 -0.69
CA ILE A 146 2.18 -3.75 0.03
C ILE A 146 2.04 -5.27 0.02
N MET A 147 3.11 -5.97 -0.35
CA MET A 147 3.25 -7.40 -0.12
C MET A 147 3.78 -7.62 1.28
N VAL A 148 3.07 -8.43 2.05
CA VAL A 148 3.35 -8.80 3.43
C VAL A 148 3.68 -10.31 3.51
N PRO A 149 4.18 -10.83 4.63
CA PRO A 149 4.34 -12.27 4.82
C PRO A 149 3.06 -13.04 4.46
N GLY A 150 3.19 -14.04 3.60
CA GLY A 150 2.05 -14.82 3.08
C GLY A 150 1.43 -14.30 1.80
N SER A 151 1.77 -13.10 1.33
CA SER A 151 1.32 -12.59 0.02
C SER A 151 1.76 -13.49 -1.12
N THR A 152 0.97 -13.46 -2.21
CA THR A 152 1.30 -14.14 -3.48
C THR A 152 1.61 -13.11 -4.55
N PHE A 153 2.68 -13.32 -5.33
CA PHE A 153 3.03 -12.55 -6.50
C PHE A 153 3.52 -13.49 -7.62
N ASN A 154 3.12 -13.27 -8.87
CA ASN A 154 3.36 -14.19 -9.98
C ASN A 154 2.97 -15.66 -9.64
N SER A 155 1.82 -15.84 -9.02
CA SER A 155 1.30 -17.15 -8.60
C SER A 155 2.21 -17.91 -7.62
N LYS A 156 3.17 -17.23 -6.98
CA LYS A 156 4.09 -17.83 -6.00
C LYS A 156 3.97 -17.11 -4.67
N GLN A 157 3.76 -17.87 -3.60
CA GLN A 157 3.75 -17.34 -2.25
C GLN A 157 5.16 -16.85 -1.85
N LEU A 158 5.23 -15.70 -1.21
CA LEU A 158 6.46 -15.10 -0.73
C LEU A 158 6.83 -15.65 0.65
N ASP A 159 8.07 -16.08 0.78
CA ASP A 159 8.65 -16.58 2.03
C ASP A 159 9.39 -15.44 2.75
N ILE A 160 8.60 -14.53 3.36
CA ILE A 160 9.11 -13.38 4.11
C ILE A 160 9.18 -13.73 5.60
N GLN A 161 10.02 -14.69 5.98
CA GLN A 161 10.31 -15.02 7.36
C GLN A 161 11.57 -14.29 7.82
N ALA A 162 11.48 -13.50 8.89
CA ALA A 162 12.60 -12.70 9.40
C ALA A 162 13.62 -13.55 10.17
N GLY A 163 13.15 -14.57 10.91
CA GLY A 163 13.99 -15.38 11.80
C GLY A 163 13.16 -16.29 12.68
N LEU A 164 13.82 -16.84 13.72
CA LEU A 164 13.19 -17.69 14.72
C LEU A 164 13.26 -17.02 16.11
N ALA A 165 12.16 -17.07 16.86
CA ALA A 165 12.12 -16.76 18.28
C ALA A 165 12.26 -18.06 19.06
N ILE A 166 13.41 -18.27 19.73
CA ILE A 166 13.75 -19.48 20.44
C ILE A 166 13.60 -19.23 21.93
N TRP A 167 12.78 -20.02 22.60
CA TRP A 167 12.62 -19.95 24.04
C TRP A 167 13.89 -20.43 24.75
N ASN A 168 14.37 -19.67 25.74
CA ASN A 168 15.50 -20.01 26.58
C ASN A 168 15.02 -20.30 28.01
N GLU A 169 14.96 -21.58 28.37
CA GLU A 169 14.50 -22.05 29.68
C GLU A 169 15.26 -21.43 30.87
N SER A 170 16.57 -21.21 30.70
CA SER A 170 17.40 -20.71 31.80
C SER A 170 17.19 -19.21 32.09
N THR A 171 16.74 -18.44 31.11
CA THR A 171 16.48 -17.00 31.25
C THR A 171 15.00 -16.65 31.28
N GLY A 172 14.11 -17.57 30.92
CA GLY A 172 12.68 -17.32 30.77
C GLY A 172 12.36 -16.27 29.68
N LYS A 173 13.17 -16.20 28.62
CA LYS A 173 13.04 -15.21 27.57
C LYS A 173 13.23 -15.81 26.18
N TYR A 174 12.63 -15.20 25.17
CA TYR A 174 12.91 -15.51 23.78
C TYR A 174 14.24 -14.92 23.34
N THR A 175 15.01 -15.72 22.59
CA THR A 175 16.22 -15.29 21.87
C THR A 175 15.90 -15.28 20.38
N LEU A 176 16.06 -14.13 19.74
CA LEU A 176 15.86 -14.00 18.30
C LEU A 176 17.11 -14.49 17.55
N ARG A 177 16.91 -15.32 16.53
CA ARG A 177 17.94 -15.79 15.64
C ARG A 177 17.59 -15.43 14.20
N VAL A 178 18.53 -14.82 13.49
CA VAL A 178 18.42 -14.45 12.08
C VAL A 178 19.44 -15.26 11.29
N GLY A 179 19.02 -15.85 10.18
CA GLY A 179 19.87 -16.61 9.28
C GLY A 179 20.52 -15.74 8.20
N ASP A 180 21.43 -16.34 7.45
CA ASP A 180 22.07 -15.70 6.31
C ASP A 180 21.68 -16.42 5.02
N ILE A 181 20.68 -15.88 4.33
CA ILE A 181 20.15 -16.45 3.07
C ILE A 181 21.08 -16.23 1.87
N THR A 182 22.10 -15.39 2.02
CA THR A 182 23.09 -15.10 0.97
C THR A 182 24.38 -15.91 1.13
N ALA A 183 24.51 -16.63 2.25
CA ALA A 183 25.69 -17.42 2.51
C ALA A 183 25.81 -18.60 1.53
N SER A 184 27.02 -18.85 1.05
CA SER A 184 27.35 -20.05 0.25
C SER A 184 27.18 -21.34 1.04
N ASP A 185 27.31 -21.30 2.36
CA ASP A 185 27.06 -22.38 3.29
C ASP A 185 25.61 -22.31 3.80
N ALA A 186 24.75 -23.17 3.28
CA ALA A 186 23.35 -23.23 3.64
C ALA A 186 23.10 -23.49 5.14
N SER A 187 24.05 -24.09 5.86
CA SER A 187 23.94 -24.33 7.31
C SER A 187 23.82 -23.03 8.12
N LYS A 188 24.30 -21.91 7.58
CA LYS A 188 24.20 -20.59 8.21
C LYS A 188 22.76 -20.04 8.26
N ASN A 189 21.85 -20.64 7.51
CA ASN A 189 20.41 -20.34 7.53
C ASN A 189 19.59 -21.49 8.13
N LEU A 190 20.19 -22.39 8.91
CA LEU A 190 19.51 -23.49 9.58
C LEU A 190 19.75 -23.46 11.09
N TYR A 191 18.71 -23.81 11.84
CA TYR A 191 18.76 -24.13 13.26
C TYR A 191 18.04 -25.44 13.52
N GLU A 192 18.76 -26.46 13.95
CA GLU A 192 18.23 -27.82 14.16
C GLU A 192 17.46 -28.38 12.95
N GLY A 193 17.94 -28.06 11.74
CA GLY A 193 17.29 -28.46 10.49
C GLY A 193 16.14 -27.57 10.04
N ILE A 194 15.78 -26.55 10.81
CA ILE A 194 14.70 -25.59 10.48
C ILE A 194 15.31 -24.36 9.81
N GLN A 195 14.69 -23.90 8.71
CA GLN A 195 15.07 -22.65 8.05
C GLN A 195 14.86 -21.46 9.01
N ILE A 196 15.86 -20.61 9.15
CA ILE A 196 15.82 -19.44 10.03
C ILE A 196 15.15 -18.27 9.33
N THR A 197 15.68 -17.87 8.17
CA THR A 197 15.18 -16.71 7.40
C THR A 197 14.66 -17.19 6.05
N GLY A 198 13.51 -16.70 5.64
CA GLY A 198 12.86 -17.05 4.39
C GLY A 198 13.60 -16.53 3.16
N SER A 199 13.33 -17.12 1.99
CA SER A 199 14.00 -16.77 0.73
C SER A 199 13.77 -15.33 0.28
N ASP A 200 12.72 -14.68 0.78
CA ASP A 200 12.40 -13.27 0.51
C ASP A 200 12.73 -12.35 1.72
N GLY A 201 13.46 -12.85 2.70
CA GLY A 201 14.00 -12.08 3.82
C GLY A 201 13.02 -11.82 4.97
N PRO A 202 13.21 -10.73 5.72
CA PRO A 202 14.16 -9.62 5.52
C PRO A 202 15.62 -9.99 5.78
N SER A 203 16.54 -9.29 5.13
CA SER A 203 17.98 -9.49 5.34
C SER A 203 18.74 -8.18 5.13
N SER A 204 19.72 -7.93 5.99
CA SER A 204 20.66 -6.82 5.84
C SER A 204 21.91 -7.20 5.04
N LYS A 205 21.97 -8.42 4.48
CA LYS A 205 23.15 -8.96 3.81
C LYS A 205 23.20 -8.67 2.31
N ASP A 206 22.09 -8.27 1.71
CA ASP A 206 21.99 -7.95 0.29
C ASP A 206 21.10 -6.72 0.10
N TYR A 207 21.44 -5.85 -0.86
CA TYR A 207 20.67 -4.66 -1.21
C TYR A 207 19.33 -4.98 -1.88
N TYR A 208 19.22 -6.16 -2.49
CA TYR A 208 18.08 -6.54 -3.33
C TYR A 208 17.04 -7.38 -2.58
N ILE A 209 17.16 -7.45 -1.25
CA ILE A 209 16.23 -8.09 -0.34
C ILE A 209 15.60 -7.02 0.55
N THR A 210 14.31 -7.15 0.87
CA THR A 210 13.70 -6.22 1.80
C THR A 210 14.43 -6.16 3.14
N HIS A 211 14.59 -4.96 3.68
CA HIS A 211 15.16 -4.76 5.02
C HIS A 211 14.06 -4.59 6.09
N THR A 212 12.81 -4.41 5.67
CA THR A 212 11.68 -4.16 6.58
C THR A 212 10.76 -5.36 6.76
N GLY A 213 10.87 -6.38 5.90
CA GLY A 213 9.92 -7.50 5.85
C GLY A 213 8.70 -7.24 4.96
N PHE A 214 8.70 -6.15 4.20
CA PHE A 214 7.62 -5.78 3.30
C PHE A 214 8.16 -5.40 1.93
N TYR A 215 7.38 -5.67 0.88
CA TYR A 215 7.68 -5.26 -0.49
C TYR A 215 6.56 -4.37 -1.02
N VAL A 216 6.87 -3.47 -1.94
CA VAL A 216 5.83 -2.71 -2.64
C VAL A 216 5.08 -3.62 -3.61
N ARG A 217 3.73 -3.45 -3.70
CA ARG A 217 2.87 -4.15 -4.67
C ARG A 217 2.33 -3.18 -5.72
N LYS A 218 2.10 -1.94 -5.32
CA LYS A 218 1.50 -0.92 -6.19
C LYS A 218 2.32 -0.69 -7.45
N PHE A 219 1.67 -0.62 -8.61
CA PHE A 219 2.26 -0.50 -9.95
C PHE A 219 3.05 -1.72 -10.45
N MET A 220 3.08 -2.83 -9.72
CA MET A 220 3.84 -4.00 -10.13
C MET A 220 3.02 -4.91 -11.03
N GLU A 221 3.53 -5.16 -12.23
CA GLU A 221 2.93 -6.02 -13.26
C GLU A 221 3.40 -7.46 -13.09
N GLU A 222 2.47 -8.41 -13.17
CA GLU A 222 2.78 -9.86 -13.15
C GLU A 222 3.01 -10.40 -14.56
N SER A 223 4.02 -9.86 -15.26
CA SER A 223 4.40 -10.29 -16.59
C SER A 223 5.90 -10.55 -16.70
N THR A 224 6.30 -11.51 -17.55
CA THR A 224 7.71 -11.83 -17.78
C THR A 224 8.49 -10.62 -18.30
N ALA A 225 7.88 -9.79 -19.14
CA ALA A 225 8.50 -8.57 -19.66
C ALA A 225 8.78 -7.55 -18.55
N ALA A 226 7.81 -7.31 -17.67
CA ALA A 226 7.96 -6.37 -16.55
C ALA A 226 8.99 -6.86 -15.53
N VAL A 227 9.01 -8.17 -15.23
CA VAL A 227 10.02 -8.81 -14.38
C VAL A 227 11.41 -8.65 -15.01
N GLY A 228 11.53 -8.70 -16.33
CA GLY A 228 12.75 -8.44 -17.09
C GLY A 228 13.14 -6.97 -17.23
N GLY A 229 12.38 -6.03 -16.66
CA GLY A 229 12.69 -4.59 -16.70
C GLY A 229 11.94 -3.80 -17.76
N SER A 230 10.89 -4.36 -18.34
CA SER A 230 10.07 -3.71 -19.38
C SER A 230 8.63 -3.54 -18.94
N SER A 231 8.41 -2.85 -17.82
CA SER A 231 7.09 -2.48 -17.32
C SER A 231 6.43 -1.43 -18.24
N THR A 232 5.12 -1.59 -18.43
CA THR A 232 4.29 -0.68 -19.23
C THR A 232 3.18 -0.02 -18.44
N ALA A 233 3.03 -0.30 -17.15
CA ALA A 233 2.03 0.31 -16.29
C ALA A 233 2.09 1.84 -16.38
N SER A 234 0.95 2.50 -16.56
CA SER A 234 0.87 3.95 -16.59
C SER A 234 1.12 4.53 -15.20
N TRP A 235 1.69 5.73 -15.15
CA TRP A 235 1.94 6.44 -13.90
C TRP A 235 0.92 7.56 -13.74
N PRO A 236 -0.15 7.36 -12.92
CA PRO A 236 -1.13 8.40 -12.63
C PRO A 236 -0.46 9.63 -12.01
N ARG A 237 -0.89 10.81 -12.49
CA ARG A 237 -0.46 12.10 -11.95
C ARG A 237 -1.63 12.84 -11.31
N TYR A 238 -2.84 12.55 -11.76
CA TYR A 238 -4.06 13.09 -11.20
C TYR A 238 -5.21 12.11 -11.43
N ARG A 239 -5.96 11.82 -10.41
CA ARG A 239 -7.06 10.86 -10.47
C ARG A 239 -8.26 11.29 -9.61
N TYR A 240 -9.42 10.71 -9.89
CA TYR A 240 -10.70 11.13 -9.33
C TYR A 240 -10.76 11.06 -7.79
N ALA A 241 -10.09 10.10 -7.15
CA ALA A 241 -9.99 10.06 -5.68
C ALA A 241 -9.30 11.32 -5.12
N GLU A 242 -8.32 11.90 -5.85
CA GLU A 242 -7.69 13.15 -5.43
C GLU A 242 -8.66 14.33 -5.55
N VAL A 243 -9.51 14.36 -6.57
CA VAL A 243 -10.58 15.37 -6.71
C VAL A 243 -11.52 15.31 -5.51
N LEU A 244 -11.96 14.10 -5.12
CA LEU A 244 -12.85 13.90 -3.97
C LEU A 244 -12.19 14.36 -2.65
N LEU A 245 -10.93 14.00 -2.42
CA LEU A 245 -10.24 14.37 -1.18
C LEU A 245 -9.83 15.86 -1.16
N ASN A 246 -9.55 16.48 -2.31
CA ASN A 246 -9.37 17.93 -2.40
C ASN A 246 -10.68 18.68 -2.12
N ALA A 247 -11.82 18.19 -2.64
CA ALA A 247 -13.13 18.74 -2.34
C ALA A 247 -13.50 18.59 -0.86
N ALA A 248 -13.20 17.40 -0.26
CA ALA A 248 -13.44 17.17 1.18
C ALA A 248 -12.62 18.12 2.06
N GLU A 249 -11.34 18.32 1.74
CA GLU A 249 -10.45 19.25 2.47
C GLU A 249 -10.94 20.69 2.32
N ALA A 250 -11.27 21.14 1.12
CA ALA A 250 -11.78 22.48 0.88
C ALA A 250 -13.15 22.71 1.58
N ALA A 251 -14.05 21.74 1.53
CA ALA A 251 -15.33 21.78 2.24
C ALA A 251 -15.13 21.84 3.77
N TYR A 252 -14.15 21.11 4.31
CA TYR A 252 -13.83 21.14 5.74
C TYR A 252 -13.40 22.53 6.18
N GLU A 253 -12.48 23.15 5.46
CA GLU A 253 -11.97 24.51 5.76
C GLU A 253 -13.08 25.59 5.60
N LEU A 254 -14.09 25.33 4.78
CA LEU A 254 -15.26 26.19 4.61
C LEU A 254 -16.40 25.89 5.60
N GLY A 255 -16.29 24.86 6.44
CA GLY A 255 -17.31 24.45 7.42
C GLY A 255 -18.53 23.76 6.78
N LEU A 256 -18.40 23.18 5.59
CA LEU A 256 -19.48 22.54 4.82
C LEU A 256 -19.54 21.03 5.15
N THR A 257 -19.96 20.68 6.36
CA THR A 257 -19.88 19.33 6.93
C THR A 257 -20.53 18.23 6.07
N ASP A 258 -21.69 18.50 5.47
CA ASP A 258 -22.39 17.54 4.62
C ASP A 258 -21.56 17.17 3.37
N LYS A 259 -20.90 18.16 2.76
CA LYS A 259 -20.00 17.94 1.62
C LYS A 259 -18.76 17.16 2.02
N VAL A 260 -18.19 17.44 3.20
CA VAL A 260 -17.08 16.66 3.75
C VAL A 260 -17.47 15.20 3.87
N TYR A 261 -18.62 14.93 4.51
CA TYR A 261 -19.15 13.57 4.66
C TYR A 261 -19.29 12.85 3.32
N ASP A 262 -19.89 13.51 2.34
CA ASP A 262 -20.19 12.91 1.04
C ASP A 262 -18.91 12.59 0.24
N TYR A 263 -17.98 13.54 0.11
CA TYR A 263 -16.79 13.35 -0.71
C TYR A 263 -15.78 12.38 -0.05
N PHE A 264 -15.55 12.56 1.23
CA PHE A 264 -14.62 11.72 1.99
C PHE A 264 -15.06 10.24 2.00
N ASN A 265 -16.33 9.99 2.31
CA ASN A 265 -16.83 8.63 2.44
C ASN A 265 -16.99 7.90 1.11
N GLN A 266 -16.99 8.56 -0.03
CA GLN A 266 -16.92 7.88 -1.32
C GLN A 266 -15.62 7.09 -1.46
N VAL A 267 -14.48 7.68 -1.07
CA VAL A 267 -13.17 7.01 -1.13
C VAL A 267 -13.11 5.83 -0.16
N ARG A 268 -13.59 6.01 1.08
CA ARG A 268 -13.62 4.95 2.10
C ARG A 268 -14.50 3.77 1.69
N THR A 269 -15.71 4.05 1.26
CA THR A 269 -16.67 2.98 0.88
C THR A 269 -16.22 2.22 -0.36
N ARG A 270 -15.53 2.87 -1.33
CA ARG A 270 -14.89 2.17 -2.44
C ARG A 270 -13.86 1.16 -1.95
N ALA A 271 -13.12 1.48 -0.88
CA ALA A 271 -12.16 0.59 -0.25
C ALA A 271 -12.81 -0.50 0.65
N GLY A 272 -14.13 -0.45 0.86
CA GLY A 272 -14.85 -1.38 1.74
C GLY A 272 -14.81 -0.99 3.21
N LEU A 273 -14.34 0.21 3.54
CA LEU A 273 -14.29 0.71 4.91
C LEU A 273 -15.62 1.34 5.34
N ASN A 274 -15.87 1.31 6.64
CA ASN A 274 -17.03 1.98 7.23
C ASN A 274 -16.94 3.50 7.06
N LYS A 275 -18.12 4.13 6.88
CA LYS A 275 -18.23 5.59 6.85
C LYS A 275 -17.86 6.20 8.20
N ILE A 276 -17.34 7.42 8.16
CA ILE A 276 -17.11 8.27 9.33
C ILE A 276 -18.16 9.37 9.30
N GLU A 277 -18.98 9.48 10.36
CA GLU A 277 -20.11 10.40 10.41
C GLU A 277 -19.69 11.88 10.42
N ALA A 278 -18.58 12.20 11.07
CA ALA A 278 -18.05 13.56 11.12
C ALA A 278 -16.53 13.53 10.88
N PRO A 279 -16.09 13.41 9.61
CA PRO A 279 -14.68 13.36 9.29
C PRO A 279 -13.94 14.62 9.73
N THR A 280 -12.82 14.47 10.38
CA THR A 280 -11.92 15.54 10.78
C THR A 280 -10.85 15.78 9.71
N MET A 281 -10.09 16.87 9.82
CA MET A 281 -8.93 17.10 8.96
C MET A 281 -7.87 16.00 9.11
N GLU A 282 -7.72 15.44 10.31
CA GLU A 282 -6.81 14.30 10.54
C GLU A 282 -7.29 13.05 9.81
N ASP A 283 -8.60 12.78 9.78
CA ASP A 283 -9.17 11.68 9.00
C ASP A 283 -8.91 11.88 7.49
N ILE A 284 -9.07 13.10 6.98
CA ILE A 284 -8.79 13.41 5.57
C ILE A 284 -7.30 13.19 5.25
N ARG A 285 -6.39 13.63 6.12
CA ARG A 285 -4.94 13.42 5.96
C ARG A 285 -4.57 11.95 6.03
N HIS A 286 -5.15 11.21 6.95
CA HIS A 286 -4.95 9.77 7.07
C HIS A 286 -5.45 9.03 5.83
N GLU A 287 -6.65 9.35 5.33
CA GLU A 287 -7.19 8.77 4.10
C GLU A 287 -6.28 9.05 2.90
N ARG A 288 -5.78 10.29 2.76
CA ARG A 288 -4.79 10.64 1.73
C ARG A 288 -3.50 9.83 1.86
N GLN A 289 -3.04 9.55 3.07
CA GLN A 289 -1.82 8.76 3.30
C GLN A 289 -1.94 7.35 2.76
N VAL A 290 -3.04 6.66 3.04
CA VAL A 290 -3.24 5.26 2.62
C VAL A 290 -3.65 5.17 1.15
N GLU A 291 -4.50 6.07 0.68
CA GLU A 291 -4.98 6.12 -0.70
C GLU A 291 -3.85 6.41 -1.70
N PHE A 292 -2.98 7.39 -1.39
CA PHE A 292 -1.92 7.86 -2.29
C PHE A 292 -0.52 7.36 -1.92
N ALA A 293 -0.41 6.31 -1.12
CA ALA A 293 0.88 5.69 -0.85
C ALA A 293 1.62 5.39 -2.16
N PHE A 294 2.90 5.80 -2.26
CA PHE A 294 3.77 5.68 -3.43
C PHE A 294 3.38 6.51 -4.67
N GLU A 295 2.39 7.41 -4.58
CA GLU A 295 2.02 8.31 -5.69
C GLU A 295 2.70 9.68 -5.63
N SER A 296 3.68 9.87 -4.75
CA SER A 296 4.48 11.11 -4.57
C SER A 296 3.67 12.34 -4.09
N LEU A 297 2.44 12.17 -3.64
CA LEU A 297 1.57 13.29 -3.22
C LEU A 297 1.80 13.75 -1.78
N ARG A 298 2.49 12.95 -0.95
CA ARG A 298 2.67 13.25 0.48
C ARG A 298 3.72 14.34 0.79
N TYR A 299 4.60 14.67 -0.17
CA TYR A 299 5.63 15.71 0.02
C TYR A 299 5.06 17.13 0.14
N PHE A 300 3.78 17.31 -0.15
CA PHE A 300 3.12 18.62 -0.22
C PHE A 300 2.01 18.81 0.83
N LEU A 301 1.89 17.89 1.80
CA LEU A 301 0.84 17.90 2.82
C LEU A 301 1.39 18.22 4.22
#